data_96d378ce8765a1ab2a499959ba937919
#
_entry.id   96d378ce8765a1ab2a499959ba937919
#
_cell.length_a   1.000
_cell.length_b   1.000
_cell.length_c   1.000
_cell.angle_alpha   90.00
_cell.angle_beta   90.00
_cell.angle_gamma   90.00
#
_symmetry.space_group_name_H-M   'P 1'
#
loop_
_entity.id
_entity.type
_entity.pdbx_description
1 polymer ?
#
loop_
_entity_poly.entity_id
_entity_poly.type
_entity_poly.pdbx_seq_one_letter_code
_entity_poly.pdbx_strand_id
1 'polypeptide(L)'
;MSFPVFPILPSMEWNSKKTQRWNTKVQKTGSGKRKAMTTWSYPEWRIQCSYKALSEKEIERVAGFCAVVRGGLQPFLWLDPEDYQQTNVYLGSGDGEKTEFQLLRNFDDIYVEPIRDVVLGSLQVFCNGKAVMH
;
A
#
# COMPACT_ATOMS: atom_id res chain seq x y z
N MET A 1 12.00 -12.07 9.80
CA MET A 1 11.04 -11.56 10.80
C MET A 1 9.73 -11.23 10.10
N SER A 2 8.67 -11.89 10.44
CA SER A 2 7.35 -11.58 9.90
C SER A 2 6.69 -10.48 10.72
N PHE A 3 6.06 -9.53 10.05
CA PHE A 3 5.26 -8.51 10.74
C PHE A 3 3.92 -9.08 11.19
N PRO A 4 3.38 -8.63 12.32
CA PRO A 4 2.03 -9.00 12.72
C PRO A 4 1.01 -8.51 11.69
N VAL A 5 -0.06 -9.27 11.51
CA VAL A 5 -1.14 -8.94 10.56
C VAL A 5 -2.33 -8.42 11.34
N PHE A 6 -2.87 -7.28 10.91
CA PHE A 6 -4.08 -6.71 11.48
C PHE A 6 -5.25 -7.69 11.30
N PRO A 7 -6.05 -7.95 12.34
CA PRO A 7 -7.15 -8.91 12.25
C PRO A 7 -8.20 -8.44 11.22
N ILE A 8 -8.70 -9.39 10.43
CA ILE A 8 -9.78 -9.14 9.48
C ILE A 8 -11.09 -9.08 10.27
N LEU A 9 -11.74 -7.92 10.24
CA LEU A 9 -12.99 -7.66 10.91
C LEU A 9 -14.11 -7.49 9.88
N PRO A 10 -15.18 -8.29 9.94
CA PRO A 10 -16.25 -8.24 8.93
C PRO A 10 -17.12 -6.98 9.00
N SER A 11 -17.06 -6.24 10.10
CA SER A 11 -17.87 -5.05 10.34
C SER A 11 -17.23 -3.73 9.89
N MET A 12 -16.23 -3.79 9.02
CA MET A 12 -15.61 -2.58 8.47
C MET A 12 -16.60 -1.82 7.58
N GLU A 13 -16.75 -0.54 7.84
CA GLU A 13 -17.55 0.33 6.98
C GLU A 13 -16.84 0.62 5.65
N TRP A 14 -17.65 0.77 4.59
CA TRP A 14 -17.17 1.15 3.25
C TRP A 14 -16.61 2.58 3.15
N ASN A 15 -16.68 3.36 4.21
CA ASN A 15 -16.20 4.74 4.25
C ASN A 15 -14.73 4.85 4.66
N SER A 16 -13.86 4.07 4.05
CA SER A 16 -12.43 4.29 4.24
C SER A 16 -12.01 5.58 3.54
N LYS A 17 -11.30 6.42 4.26
CA LYS A 17 -10.73 7.65 3.72
C LYS A 17 -9.24 7.42 3.47
N LYS A 18 -8.82 7.53 2.21
CA LYS A 18 -7.42 7.46 1.80
C LYS A 18 -6.93 8.84 1.42
N THR A 19 -5.83 9.27 2.02
CA THR A 19 -5.24 10.58 1.77
C THR A 19 -3.77 10.41 1.42
N GLN A 20 -3.35 11.00 0.31
CA GLN A 20 -1.95 11.11 -0.05
C GLN A 20 -1.30 12.25 0.72
N ARG A 21 -0.15 11.99 1.30
CA ARG A 21 0.66 12.99 1.96
C ARG A 21 1.99 13.14 1.24
N TRP A 22 2.33 14.38 0.90
CA TRP A 22 3.58 14.71 0.23
C TRP A 22 4.40 15.68 1.06
N ASN A 23 5.72 15.56 1.02
CA ASN A 23 6.63 16.55 1.60
C ASN A 23 7.07 17.55 0.52
N THR A 24 6.13 18.35 0.04
CA THR A 24 6.40 19.38 -0.97
C THR A 24 6.59 20.73 -0.31
N LYS A 25 7.76 21.32 -0.52
CA LYS A 25 8.07 22.68 -0.08
C LYS A 25 7.83 23.64 -1.22
N VAL A 26 7.08 24.68 -0.95
CA VAL A 26 6.77 25.73 -1.92
C VAL A 26 7.37 27.04 -1.43
N GLN A 27 8.17 27.67 -2.27
CA GLN A 27 8.75 28.99 -2.00
C GLN A 27 8.26 29.97 -3.07
N LYS A 28 7.91 31.18 -2.65
CA LYS A 28 7.68 32.31 -3.53
C LYS A 28 8.90 33.24 -3.47
N THR A 29 9.39 33.63 -4.63
CA THR A 29 10.44 34.63 -4.72
C THR A 29 9.84 36.04 -4.68
N GLY A 30 10.66 37.06 -4.39
CA GLY A 30 10.22 38.47 -4.37
C GLY A 30 9.65 38.97 -5.71
N SER A 31 9.96 38.30 -6.83
CA SER A 31 9.41 38.59 -8.17
C SER A 31 8.07 37.85 -8.44
N GLY A 32 7.51 37.15 -7.44
CA GLY A 32 6.26 36.40 -7.57
C GLY A 32 6.39 35.02 -8.21
N LYS A 33 7.58 34.59 -8.57
CA LYS A 33 7.82 33.24 -9.09
C LYS A 33 7.69 32.20 -7.99
N ARG A 34 6.99 31.13 -8.30
CA ARG A 34 6.80 29.99 -7.39
C ARG A 34 7.82 28.89 -7.72
N LYS A 35 8.57 28.46 -6.73
CA LYS A 35 9.38 27.24 -6.78
C LYS A 35 8.78 26.19 -5.87
N ALA A 36 8.59 25.00 -6.38
CA ALA A 36 8.15 23.84 -5.59
C ALA A 36 9.20 22.73 -5.67
N MET A 37 9.48 22.07 -4.55
CA MET A 37 10.43 20.97 -4.47
C MET A 37 9.88 19.89 -3.54
N THR A 38 10.02 18.65 -3.96
CA THR A 38 9.74 17.50 -3.10
C THR A 38 10.96 16.58 -3.06
N THR A 39 11.22 16.00 -1.89
CA THR A 39 12.26 14.99 -1.72
C THR A 39 11.70 13.56 -1.74
N TRP A 40 10.39 13.42 -1.77
CA TRP A 40 9.72 12.14 -1.79
C TRP A 40 9.39 11.71 -3.23
N SER A 41 9.81 10.51 -3.59
CA SER A 41 9.46 9.89 -4.88
C SER A 41 8.04 9.34 -4.90
N TYR A 42 7.53 8.96 -3.73
CA TYR A 42 6.21 8.37 -3.55
C TYR A 42 5.49 9.01 -2.38
N PRO A 43 4.15 9.09 -2.41
CA PRO A 43 3.39 9.63 -1.29
C PRO A 43 3.37 8.67 -0.10
N GLU A 44 3.19 9.23 1.07
CA GLU A 44 2.75 8.49 2.24
C GLU A 44 1.22 8.39 2.23
N TRP A 45 0.70 7.18 2.29
CA TRP A 45 -0.73 6.95 2.34
C TRP A 45 -1.22 6.93 3.78
N ARG A 46 -2.16 7.81 4.09
CA ARG A 46 -2.89 7.80 5.35
C ARG A 46 -4.28 7.22 5.11
N ILE A 47 -4.59 6.13 5.80
CA ILE A 47 -5.85 5.41 5.65
C ILE A 47 -6.60 5.49 6.96
N GLN A 48 -7.86 5.95 6.91
CA GLN A 48 -8.77 5.98 8.02
C GLN A 48 -9.93 5.03 7.73
N CYS A 49 -10.14 4.07 8.63
CA CYS A 49 -11.22 3.09 8.53
C CYS A 49 -12.11 3.22 9.76
N SER A 50 -13.40 2.99 9.57
CA SER A 50 -14.38 2.92 10.66
C SER A 50 -14.99 1.53 10.71
N TYR A 51 -15.24 1.05 11.91
CA TYR A 51 -15.91 -0.22 12.15
C TYR A 51 -17.19 0.03 12.93
N LYS A 52 -18.31 -0.49 12.45
CA LYS A 52 -19.58 -0.43 13.15
C LYS A 52 -19.87 -1.74 13.87
N ALA A 53 -20.50 -1.62 15.04
CA ALA A 53 -21.06 -2.74 15.77
C ALA A 53 -20.08 -3.90 15.99
N LEU A 54 -18.88 -3.59 16.50
CA LEU A 54 -17.90 -4.60 16.89
C LEU A 54 -18.46 -5.45 18.05
N SER A 55 -18.34 -6.78 17.93
CA SER A 55 -18.60 -7.68 19.04
C SER A 55 -17.51 -7.54 20.12
N GLU A 56 -17.80 -8.03 21.33
CA GLU A 56 -16.81 -8.01 22.43
C GLU A 56 -15.51 -8.70 22.05
N LYS A 57 -15.59 -9.83 21.34
CA LYS A 57 -14.42 -10.55 20.82
C LYS A 57 -13.61 -9.75 19.83
N GLU A 58 -14.26 -9.01 18.94
CA GLU A 58 -13.59 -8.16 17.96
C GLU A 58 -12.90 -6.98 18.65
N ILE A 59 -13.53 -6.37 19.65
CA ILE A 59 -12.93 -5.33 20.48
C ILE A 59 -11.69 -5.84 21.20
N GLU A 60 -11.76 -7.04 21.79
CA GLU A 60 -10.60 -7.68 22.43
C GLU A 60 -9.47 -7.94 21.44
N ARG A 61 -9.77 -8.41 20.23
CA ARG A 61 -8.77 -8.63 19.19
C ARG A 61 -8.05 -7.35 18.81
N VAL A 62 -8.80 -6.28 18.59
CA VAL A 62 -8.22 -4.97 18.23
C VAL A 62 -7.38 -4.43 19.38
N ALA A 63 -7.88 -4.48 20.60
CA ALA A 63 -7.15 -4.02 21.79
C ALA A 63 -5.86 -4.82 21.99
N GLY A 64 -5.91 -6.14 21.86
CA GLY A 64 -4.74 -7.01 21.94
C GLY A 64 -3.73 -6.73 20.82
N PHE A 65 -4.22 -6.53 19.63
CA PHE A 65 -3.35 -6.16 18.49
C PHE A 65 -2.64 -4.82 18.70
N CYS A 66 -3.36 -3.80 19.18
CA CYS A 66 -2.78 -2.49 19.50
C CYS A 66 -1.69 -2.61 20.59
N ALA A 67 -1.90 -3.49 21.57
CA ALA A 67 -0.89 -3.75 22.59
C ALA A 67 0.36 -4.45 22.03
N VAL A 68 0.19 -5.37 21.09
CA VAL A 68 1.31 -6.06 20.41
C VAL A 68 2.16 -5.08 19.61
N VAL A 69 1.54 -4.20 18.83
CA VAL A 69 2.25 -3.22 18.00
C VAL A 69 2.70 -1.98 18.79
N ARG A 70 2.32 -1.87 20.05
CA ARG A 70 2.70 -0.77 20.93
C ARG A 70 2.45 0.61 20.34
N GLY A 71 1.24 0.83 19.82
CA GLY A 71 0.90 2.06 19.14
C GLY A 71 1.60 2.19 17.79
N GLY A 72 2.59 3.05 17.70
CA GLY A 72 3.33 3.27 16.45
C GLY A 72 4.75 2.69 16.44
N LEU A 73 5.09 1.84 17.41
CA LEU A 73 6.47 1.35 17.53
C LEU A 73 6.78 0.24 16.50
N GLN A 74 5.85 -0.68 16.29
CA GLN A 74 6.05 -1.83 15.41
C GLN A 74 5.17 -1.72 14.16
N PRO A 75 5.74 -1.82 12.95
CA PRO A 75 4.94 -1.89 11.73
C PRO A 75 4.15 -3.20 11.67
N PHE A 76 3.05 -3.18 10.97
CA PHE A 76 2.19 -4.34 10.76
C PHE A 76 1.66 -4.39 9.33
N LEU A 77 1.18 -5.55 8.92
CA LEU A 77 0.52 -5.75 7.63
C LEU A 77 -0.99 -5.56 7.79
N TRP A 78 -1.58 -4.88 6.84
CA TRP A 78 -3.01 -4.68 6.77
C TRP A 78 -3.50 -4.94 5.35
N LEU A 79 -4.56 -5.74 5.23
CA LEU A 79 -5.18 -6.01 3.95
C LEU A 79 -6.17 -4.89 3.62
N ASP A 80 -5.87 -4.12 2.58
CA ASP A 80 -6.76 -3.08 2.09
C ASP A 80 -7.97 -3.70 1.37
N PRO A 81 -9.20 -3.56 1.89
CA PRO A 81 -10.37 -4.18 1.26
C PRO A 81 -10.78 -3.54 -0.07
N GLU A 82 -10.31 -2.32 -0.36
CA GLU A 82 -10.62 -1.62 -1.60
C GLU A 82 -9.53 -1.77 -2.67
N ASP A 83 -8.30 -2.07 -2.25
CA ASP A 83 -7.13 -2.11 -3.13
C ASP A 83 -6.19 -3.26 -2.77
N TYR A 84 -6.74 -4.47 -2.73
CA TYR A 84 -5.98 -5.69 -2.39
C TYR A 84 -5.56 -6.50 -3.61
N GLN A 85 -6.02 -6.16 -4.80
CA GLN A 85 -5.80 -6.95 -6.01
C GLN A 85 -5.40 -6.07 -7.19
N GLN A 86 -4.39 -6.52 -7.91
CA GLN A 86 -3.96 -5.94 -9.18
C GLN A 86 -3.89 -7.03 -10.23
N THR A 87 -4.31 -6.72 -11.45
CA THR A 87 -4.27 -7.65 -12.58
C THR A 87 -3.64 -6.97 -13.80
N ASN A 88 -2.91 -7.76 -14.60
CA ASN A 88 -2.32 -7.32 -15.86
C ASN A 88 -1.43 -6.07 -15.77
N VAL A 89 -0.67 -5.95 -14.67
CA VAL A 89 0.28 -4.85 -14.50
C VAL A 89 1.57 -5.18 -15.25
N TYR A 90 1.99 -4.27 -16.13
CA TYR A 90 3.24 -4.39 -16.84
C TYR A 90 4.43 -4.13 -15.92
N LEU A 91 5.32 -5.09 -15.79
CA LEU A 91 6.49 -5.01 -14.90
C LEU A 91 7.77 -4.60 -15.61
N GLY A 92 7.82 -4.66 -16.92
CA GLY A 92 8.97 -4.32 -17.71
C GLY A 92 9.28 -5.34 -18.80
N SER A 93 10.30 -5.06 -19.58
CA SER A 93 10.82 -5.95 -20.63
C SER A 93 12.13 -6.59 -20.18
N GLY A 94 12.31 -7.85 -20.52
CA GLY A 94 13.58 -8.54 -20.35
C GLY A 94 14.59 -8.11 -21.41
N ASP A 95 15.86 -8.10 -21.06
CA ASP A 95 16.99 -7.83 -21.94
C ASP A 95 17.90 -9.07 -22.13
N GLY A 96 17.49 -10.22 -21.58
CA GLY A 96 18.26 -11.46 -21.56
C GLY A 96 19.17 -11.62 -20.34
N GLU A 97 19.41 -10.56 -19.60
CA GLU A 97 20.24 -10.56 -18.38
C GLU A 97 19.48 -10.19 -17.11
N LYS A 98 18.40 -9.42 -17.27
CA LYS A 98 17.58 -8.93 -16.14
C LYS A 98 16.81 -10.07 -15.49
N THR A 99 17.11 -10.34 -14.23
CA THR A 99 16.50 -11.42 -13.45
C THR A 99 15.52 -10.91 -12.39
N GLU A 100 15.54 -9.62 -12.09
CA GLU A 100 14.73 -9.01 -11.04
C GLU A 100 13.78 -7.98 -11.63
N PHE A 101 12.51 -8.08 -11.24
CA PHE A 101 11.45 -7.13 -11.63
C PHE A 101 10.72 -6.67 -10.38
N GLN A 102 10.61 -5.34 -10.22
CA GLN A 102 9.84 -4.75 -9.13
C GLN A 102 8.35 -4.92 -9.39
N LEU A 103 7.61 -5.45 -8.42
CA LEU A 103 6.16 -5.47 -8.46
C LEU A 103 5.62 -4.05 -8.31
N LEU A 104 4.65 -3.71 -9.15
CA LEU A 104 4.12 -2.37 -9.28
C LEU A 104 2.62 -2.31 -9.03
N ARG A 105 2.18 -1.23 -8.39
CA ARG A 105 0.80 -0.79 -8.33
C ARG A 105 0.59 0.28 -9.39
N ASN A 106 -0.29 0.03 -10.34
CA ASN A 106 -0.60 0.95 -11.43
C ASN A 106 -1.95 1.66 -11.15
N PHE A 107 -1.93 2.97 -11.18
CA PHE A 107 -3.10 3.84 -11.04
C PHE A 107 -3.51 4.36 -12.41
N ASP A 108 -4.22 3.54 -13.16
CA ASP A 108 -4.82 3.89 -14.47
C ASP A 108 -3.81 4.48 -15.49
N ASP A 109 -2.61 3.92 -15.53
CA ASP A 109 -1.48 4.37 -16.38
C ASP A 109 -1.03 5.83 -16.15
N ILE A 110 -1.56 6.49 -15.12
CA ILE A 110 -1.18 7.85 -14.75
C ILE A 110 -0.01 7.84 -13.77
N TYR A 111 -0.04 6.93 -12.81
CA TYR A 111 0.94 6.85 -11.74
C TYR A 111 1.22 5.41 -11.36
N VAL A 112 2.46 5.10 -11.09
CA VAL A 112 2.93 3.76 -10.71
C VAL A 112 3.80 3.87 -9.47
N GLU A 113 3.58 2.98 -8.52
CA GLU A 113 4.42 2.88 -7.32
C GLU A 113 4.83 1.43 -7.03
N PRO A 114 5.99 1.22 -6.40
CA PRO A 114 6.41 -0.12 -6.01
C PRO A 114 5.54 -0.67 -4.89
N ILE A 115 5.24 -1.96 -4.95
CA ILE A 115 4.56 -2.67 -3.87
C ILE A 115 5.47 -3.69 -3.22
N ARG A 116 5.14 -4.01 -1.97
CA ARG A 116 5.79 -5.03 -1.15
C ARG A 116 4.72 -5.87 -0.44
N ASP A 117 5.14 -6.93 0.20
CA ASP A 117 4.27 -7.70 1.10
C ASP A 117 3.03 -8.29 0.42
N VAL A 118 3.25 -8.98 -0.68
CA VAL A 118 2.20 -9.70 -1.41
C VAL A 118 1.80 -10.97 -0.63
N VAL A 119 0.50 -11.27 -0.61
CA VAL A 119 0.00 -12.49 0.02
C VAL A 119 0.62 -13.72 -0.63
N LEU A 120 1.15 -14.62 0.20
CA LEU A 120 1.84 -15.82 -0.27
C LEU A 120 0.91 -16.66 -1.15
N GLY A 121 1.39 -17.06 -2.32
CA GLY A 121 0.62 -17.87 -3.26
C GLY A 121 -0.38 -17.10 -4.13
N SER A 122 -0.50 -15.78 -3.96
CA SER A 122 -1.40 -14.95 -4.79
C SER A 122 -0.74 -14.35 -6.03
N LEU A 123 0.57 -14.42 -6.12
CA LEU A 123 1.32 -13.85 -7.22
C LEU A 123 1.33 -14.78 -8.43
N GLN A 124 0.93 -14.24 -9.58
CA GLN A 124 1.05 -14.92 -10.87
C GLN A 124 1.80 -14.00 -11.83
N VAL A 125 2.84 -14.51 -12.46
CA VAL A 125 3.66 -13.75 -13.41
C VAL A 125 3.60 -14.43 -14.78
N PHE A 126 3.42 -13.63 -15.82
CA PHE A 126 3.34 -14.07 -17.20
C PHE A 126 4.45 -13.42 -18.02
N CYS A 127 5.08 -14.21 -18.89
CA CYS A 127 6.02 -13.73 -19.88
C CYS A 127 5.50 -14.08 -21.27
N ASN A 128 5.24 -13.07 -22.11
CA ASN A 128 4.66 -13.23 -23.44
C ASN A 128 3.38 -14.10 -23.46
N GLY A 129 2.54 -13.91 -22.44
CA GLY A 129 1.27 -14.64 -22.29
C GLY A 129 1.38 -16.03 -21.68
N LYS A 130 2.58 -16.47 -21.32
CA LYS A 130 2.80 -17.75 -20.65
C LYS A 130 3.11 -17.56 -19.17
N ALA A 131 2.44 -18.31 -18.32
CA ALA A 131 2.73 -18.29 -16.87
C ALA A 131 4.13 -18.82 -16.59
N VAL A 132 4.93 -18.03 -15.85
CA VAL A 132 6.31 -18.38 -15.49
C VAL A 132 6.50 -18.53 -13.99
N MET A 133 5.57 -18.00 -13.18
CA MET A 133 5.59 -18.10 -11.72
C MET A 133 4.16 -18.09 -11.19
N HIS A 134 3.91 -18.88 -10.17
CA HIS A 134 2.62 -18.97 -9.49
C HIS A 134 2.77 -18.62 -8.00
#